data_82de801a2731b132156cfedc0561862d
#
_entry.id   82de801a2731b132156cfedc0561862d
#
_cell.length_a   1.000
_cell.length_b   1.000
_cell.length_c   1.000
_cell.angle_alpha   90.00
_cell.angle_beta   90.00
_cell.angle_gamma   90.00
#
_symmetry.space_group_name_H-M   'P 1'
#
loop_
_entity.id
_entity.type
_entity.pdbx_description
1 polymer ?
#
loop_
_entity_poly.entity_id
_entity_poly.type
_entity_poly.pdbx_seq_one_letter_code
_entity_poly.pdbx_strand_id
1 'polypeptide(L)'
;GGSIHVDGEGTLLTTEECLLSPGRNPSLTRAEIEEKLRQYLSVEKIIWLPFGIYNDETNGHIDNMCCFVKPGEVLLAWTDDENDPQYARSRAAFDLLSHTVDAKGRSFVIHKLPIPKHPICITEEDLLGYDFEAGEDQREAGERLAASYINFYLANHCVLLPRFGDENDTVAAEILGKCFPD
;
A
#
# COMPACT_ATOMS: atom_id res chain seq x y z
N GLY A 1 -9.20 -8.10 2.62
CA GLY A 1 -7.88 -7.90 3.10
C GLY A 1 -7.19 -6.69 2.49
N GLY A 2 -6.03 -6.91 1.92
CA GLY A 2 -5.05 -5.89 1.55
C GLY A 2 -5.50 -4.79 0.59
N SER A 3 -6.60 -4.95 -0.11
CA SER A 3 -7.13 -3.94 -1.04
C SER A 3 -7.78 -2.72 -0.36
N ILE A 4 -8.02 -2.76 0.94
CA ILE A 4 -8.70 -1.70 1.70
C ILE A 4 -8.04 -1.50 3.07
N HIS A 5 -8.04 -0.27 3.57
CA HIS A 5 -7.62 0.07 4.93
C HIS A 5 -8.57 1.10 5.52
N VAL A 6 -8.96 0.95 6.78
CA VAL A 6 -9.93 1.83 7.46
C VAL A 6 -9.33 2.46 8.71
N ASP A 7 -9.78 3.68 9.04
CA ASP A 7 -9.33 4.41 10.24
C ASP A 7 -10.17 4.15 11.49
N GLY A 8 -11.27 3.40 11.36
CA GLY A 8 -12.22 3.18 12.44
C GLY A 8 -13.17 4.36 12.72
N GLU A 9 -13.02 5.49 12.04
CA GLU A 9 -13.85 6.71 12.19
C GLU A 9 -14.56 7.10 10.89
N GLY A 10 -14.73 6.16 9.98
CA GLY A 10 -15.53 6.32 8.76
C GLY A 10 -14.73 6.62 7.49
N THR A 11 -13.40 6.66 7.53
CA THR A 11 -12.57 6.83 6.34
C THR A 11 -11.99 5.50 5.88
N LEU A 12 -12.02 5.27 4.57
CA LEU A 12 -11.42 4.11 3.92
C LEU A 12 -10.43 4.56 2.84
N LEU A 13 -9.26 3.94 2.82
CA LEU A 13 -8.27 4.04 1.74
C LEU A 13 -8.34 2.81 0.85
N THR A 14 -8.22 3.02 -0.44
CA THR A 14 -8.08 1.99 -1.48
C THR A 14 -7.31 2.55 -2.67
N THR A 15 -7.04 1.72 -3.69
CA THR A 15 -6.45 2.16 -4.95
C THR A 15 -7.40 1.97 -6.12
N GLU A 16 -7.31 2.86 -7.11
CA GLU A 16 -8.01 2.71 -8.40
C GLU A 16 -7.48 1.50 -9.15
N GLU A 17 -6.16 1.35 -9.19
CA GLU A 17 -5.46 0.24 -9.83
C GLU A 17 -6.00 -1.12 -9.37
N CYS A 18 -6.33 -1.27 -8.08
CA CYS A 18 -6.87 -2.50 -7.53
C CYS A 18 -8.37 -2.67 -7.77
N LEU A 19 -9.19 -1.81 -7.18
CA LEU A 19 -10.64 -2.07 -7.14
C LEU A 19 -11.33 -1.83 -8.48
N LEU A 20 -10.74 -1.02 -9.39
CA LEU A 20 -11.26 -0.81 -10.75
C LEU A 20 -10.62 -1.74 -11.79
N SER A 21 -9.74 -2.66 -11.35
CA SER A 21 -9.13 -3.63 -12.25
C SER A 21 -10.18 -4.58 -12.82
N PRO A 22 -10.09 -4.92 -14.11
CA PRO A 22 -11.01 -5.87 -14.76
C PRO A 22 -11.02 -7.25 -14.11
N GLY A 23 -9.92 -7.65 -13.47
CA GLY A 23 -9.81 -8.91 -12.74
C GLY A 23 -10.54 -8.93 -11.39
N ARG A 24 -10.93 -7.76 -10.87
CA ARG A 24 -11.56 -7.65 -9.54
C ARG A 24 -13.07 -7.39 -9.62
N ASN A 25 -13.45 -6.32 -10.28
CA ASN A 25 -14.84 -5.87 -10.34
C ASN A 25 -15.24 -5.54 -11.80
N PRO A 26 -15.22 -6.51 -12.73
CA PRO A 26 -15.39 -6.26 -14.16
C PRO A 26 -16.74 -5.65 -14.53
N SER A 27 -17.75 -5.82 -13.69
CA SER A 27 -19.13 -5.39 -13.97
C SER A 27 -19.61 -4.24 -13.07
N LEU A 28 -18.77 -3.73 -12.18
CA LEU A 28 -19.16 -2.68 -11.24
C LEU A 28 -18.51 -1.34 -11.59
N THR A 29 -19.30 -0.29 -11.54
CA THR A 29 -18.81 1.08 -11.57
C THR A 29 -18.19 1.48 -10.23
N ARG A 30 -17.37 2.52 -10.24
CA ARG A 30 -16.82 3.10 -9.00
C ARG A 30 -17.90 3.42 -7.96
N ALA A 31 -19.01 4.01 -8.38
CA ALA A 31 -20.12 4.36 -7.51
C ALA A 31 -20.78 3.13 -6.86
N GLU A 32 -20.93 2.04 -7.59
CA GLU A 32 -21.47 0.79 -7.07
C GLU A 32 -20.50 0.10 -6.10
N ILE A 33 -19.19 0.17 -6.38
CA ILE A 33 -18.16 -0.31 -5.44
C ILE A 33 -18.22 0.50 -4.14
N GLU A 34 -18.26 1.83 -4.24
CA GLU A 34 -18.36 2.71 -3.07
C GLU A 34 -19.61 2.44 -2.23
N GLU A 35 -20.76 2.22 -2.89
CA GLU A 35 -21.99 1.89 -2.17
C GLU A 35 -21.88 0.58 -1.38
N LYS A 36 -21.26 -0.45 -1.99
CA LYS A 36 -20.97 -1.71 -1.29
C LYS A 36 -20.02 -1.50 -0.10
N LEU A 37 -18.94 -0.72 -0.29
CA LEU A 37 -18.02 -0.42 0.79
C LEU A 37 -18.71 0.30 1.97
N ARG A 38 -19.58 1.27 1.67
CA ARG A 38 -20.38 1.95 2.71
C ARG A 38 -21.33 0.98 3.42
N GLN A 39 -22.02 0.15 2.66
CA GLN A 39 -23.00 -0.80 3.20
C GLN A 39 -22.37 -1.86 4.11
N TYR A 40 -21.23 -2.43 3.71
CA TYR A 40 -20.62 -3.55 4.42
C TYR A 40 -19.60 -3.14 5.48
N LEU A 41 -18.98 -1.98 5.35
CA LEU A 41 -17.91 -1.51 6.24
C LEU A 41 -18.29 -0.29 7.08
N SER A 42 -19.51 0.24 6.88
CA SER A 42 -20.01 1.43 7.60
C SER A 42 -19.09 2.65 7.47
N VAL A 43 -18.45 2.82 6.31
CA VAL A 43 -17.58 3.96 6.01
C VAL A 43 -18.37 5.08 5.36
N GLU A 44 -17.99 6.31 5.64
CA GLU A 44 -18.64 7.52 5.13
C GLU A 44 -17.87 8.08 3.92
N LYS A 45 -16.53 8.03 3.99
CA LYS A 45 -15.64 8.58 2.99
C LYS A 45 -14.66 7.52 2.47
N ILE A 46 -14.55 7.45 1.14
CA ILE A 46 -13.63 6.55 0.47
C ILE A 46 -12.63 7.39 -0.32
N ILE A 47 -11.36 7.21 -0.04
CA ILE A 47 -10.25 7.89 -0.70
C ILE A 47 -9.56 6.89 -1.61
N TRP A 48 -9.49 7.23 -2.89
CA TRP A 48 -8.93 6.42 -3.93
C TRP A 48 -7.55 6.95 -4.31
N LEU A 49 -6.49 6.26 -3.92
CA LEU A 49 -5.16 6.53 -4.46
C LEU A 49 -5.10 6.01 -5.90
N PRO A 50 -4.44 6.71 -6.83
CA PRO A 50 -4.41 6.27 -8.22
C PRO A 50 -3.69 4.92 -8.41
N PHE A 51 -2.64 4.68 -7.61
CA PHE A 51 -1.76 3.53 -7.75
C PHE A 51 -1.44 2.89 -6.41
N GLY A 52 -1.18 1.57 -6.42
CA GLY A 52 -0.47 0.86 -5.36
C GLY A 52 1.04 0.97 -5.51
N ILE A 53 1.79 0.06 -4.88
CA ILE A 53 3.24 -0.03 -5.06
C ILE A 53 3.58 -0.55 -6.47
N TYR A 54 4.74 -0.17 -6.97
CA TYR A 54 5.18 -0.58 -8.30
C TYR A 54 5.35 -2.10 -8.38
N ASN A 55 4.83 -2.67 -9.48
CA ASN A 55 4.90 -4.10 -9.81
C ASN A 55 4.24 -5.03 -8.78
N ASP A 56 3.17 -4.57 -8.14
CA ASP A 56 2.38 -5.40 -7.23
C ASP A 56 1.49 -6.38 -8.01
N GLU A 57 1.77 -7.67 -7.89
CA GLU A 57 1.01 -8.76 -8.50
C GLU A 57 -0.45 -8.83 -8.07
N THR A 58 -0.78 -8.23 -6.93
CA THR A 58 -2.15 -8.14 -6.44
C THR A 58 -2.96 -7.01 -7.08
N ASN A 59 -2.45 -6.40 -8.14
CA ASN A 59 -3.01 -5.23 -8.83
C ASN A 59 -2.98 -3.96 -7.95
N GLY A 60 -1.91 -3.73 -7.21
CA GLY A 60 -1.72 -2.49 -6.47
C GLY A 60 -2.57 -2.37 -5.22
N HIS A 61 -2.53 -3.34 -4.32
CA HIS A 61 -3.17 -3.26 -3.01
C HIS A 61 -2.73 -2.03 -2.23
N ILE A 62 -3.65 -1.50 -1.41
CA ILE A 62 -3.37 -0.32 -0.57
C ILE A 62 -2.39 -0.63 0.56
N ASP A 63 -2.37 -1.84 1.09
CA ASP A 63 -1.57 -2.26 2.23
C ASP A 63 -0.05 -2.27 1.98
N ASN A 64 0.38 -2.26 0.71
CA ASN A 64 1.76 -2.02 0.33
C ASN A 64 2.09 -0.54 0.11
N MET A 65 1.08 0.32 -0.07
CA MET A 65 1.24 1.70 -0.49
C MET A 65 1.00 2.71 0.62
N CYS A 66 -0.08 2.53 1.39
CA CYS A 66 -0.50 3.49 2.41
C CYS A 66 -1.34 2.83 3.48
N CYS A 67 -1.11 3.18 4.74
CA CYS A 67 -1.95 2.72 5.85
C CYS A 67 -2.20 3.86 6.87
N PHE A 68 -3.28 3.75 7.64
CA PHE A 68 -3.50 4.64 8.78
C PHE A 68 -2.58 4.26 9.95
N VAL A 69 -1.98 5.24 10.57
CA VAL A 69 -1.37 5.15 11.92
C VAL A 69 -2.48 5.29 12.95
N LYS A 70 -3.31 6.30 12.75
CA LYS A 70 -4.53 6.62 13.50
C LYS A 70 -5.41 7.54 12.63
N PRO A 71 -6.65 7.83 13.03
CA PRO A 71 -7.49 8.77 12.30
C PRO A 71 -6.79 10.13 12.05
N GLY A 72 -6.75 10.56 10.78
CA GLY A 72 -6.05 11.76 10.35
C GLY A 72 -4.52 11.63 10.17
N GLU A 73 -3.92 10.49 10.44
CA GLU A 73 -2.49 10.24 10.19
C GLU A 73 -2.25 8.98 9.38
N VAL A 74 -1.39 9.07 8.38
CA VAL A 74 -1.05 7.96 7.48
C VAL A 74 0.45 7.78 7.30
N LEU A 75 0.85 6.54 7.08
CA LEU A 75 2.16 6.17 6.51
C LEU A 75 2.00 5.99 5.01
N LEU A 76 2.93 6.52 4.24
CA LEU A 76 2.96 6.43 2.77
C LEU A 76 4.31 5.89 2.31
N ALA A 77 4.30 4.85 1.49
CA ALA A 77 5.50 4.32 0.84
C ALA A 77 6.18 5.42 0.01
N TRP A 78 7.49 5.63 0.22
CA TRP A 78 8.18 6.78 -0.31
C TRP A 78 9.57 6.45 -0.86
N THR A 79 9.92 7.12 -1.95
CA THR A 79 11.28 7.25 -2.43
C THR A 79 11.53 8.67 -2.91
N ASP A 80 12.75 9.16 -2.73
CA ASP A 80 13.20 10.45 -3.29
C ASP A 80 14.01 10.25 -4.58
N ASP A 81 14.22 9.00 -5.02
CA ASP A 81 14.87 8.70 -6.30
C ASP A 81 13.88 8.90 -7.45
N GLU A 82 14.07 9.98 -8.21
CA GLU A 82 13.23 10.32 -9.36
C GLU A 82 13.34 9.30 -10.52
N ASN A 83 14.36 8.46 -10.52
CA ASN A 83 14.52 7.40 -11.52
C ASN A 83 13.80 6.09 -11.12
N ASP A 84 13.41 5.95 -9.85
CA ASP A 84 12.63 4.80 -9.40
C ASP A 84 11.18 4.94 -9.90
N PRO A 85 10.62 3.93 -10.58
CA PRO A 85 9.21 3.98 -11.04
C PRO A 85 8.19 4.17 -9.90
N GLN A 86 8.57 3.89 -8.65
CA GLN A 86 7.73 4.17 -7.48
C GLN A 86 7.62 5.67 -7.18
N TYR A 87 8.59 6.49 -7.58
CA TYR A 87 8.59 7.93 -7.28
C TYR A 87 7.31 8.63 -7.73
N ALA A 88 6.94 8.47 -8.99
CA ALA A 88 5.73 9.09 -9.54
C ALA A 88 4.45 8.62 -8.83
N ARG A 89 4.38 7.34 -8.45
CA ARG A 89 3.27 6.75 -7.72
C ARG A 89 3.14 7.35 -6.31
N SER A 90 4.25 7.43 -5.58
CA SER A 90 4.31 8.03 -4.24
C SER A 90 3.97 9.52 -4.26
N ARG A 91 4.46 10.27 -5.26
CA ARG A 91 4.14 11.69 -5.45
C ARG A 91 2.65 11.90 -5.71
N ALA A 92 2.05 11.13 -6.62
CA ALA A 92 0.62 11.22 -6.91
C ALA A 92 -0.25 10.97 -5.67
N ALA A 93 0.10 9.96 -4.87
CA ALA A 93 -0.59 9.67 -3.62
C ALA A 93 -0.41 10.79 -2.58
N PHE A 94 0.81 11.32 -2.43
CA PHE A 94 1.12 12.43 -1.53
C PHE A 94 0.33 13.68 -1.89
N ASP A 95 0.32 14.05 -3.17
CA ASP A 95 -0.39 15.24 -3.65
C ASP A 95 -1.90 15.11 -3.42
N LEU A 96 -2.48 13.93 -3.68
CA LEU A 96 -3.90 13.68 -3.41
C LEU A 96 -4.21 13.78 -1.92
N LEU A 97 -3.46 13.10 -1.06
CA LEU A 97 -3.68 13.09 0.39
C LEU A 97 -3.49 14.48 1.00
N SER A 98 -2.54 15.28 0.51
CA SER A 98 -2.27 16.65 0.98
C SER A 98 -3.44 17.61 0.71
N HIS A 99 -4.28 17.31 -0.26
CA HIS A 99 -5.44 18.14 -0.64
C HIS A 99 -6.78 17.49 -0.27
N THR A 100 -6.74 16.39 0.48
CA THR A 100 -7.93 15.64 0.90
C THR A 100 -8.06 15.70 2.42
N VAL A 101 -9.31 15.61 2.92
CA VAL A 101 -9.60 15.47 4.35
C VAL A 101 -10.23 14.09 4.60
N ASP A 102 -10.20 13.63 5.85
CA ASP A 102 -10.88 12.40 6.26
C ASP A 102 -12.40 12.57 6.39
N ALA A 103 -13.13 11.56 6.86
CA ALA A 103 -14.57 11.60 7.05
C ALA A 103 -15.03 12.63 8.10
N LYS A 104 -14.14 13.06 8.98
CA LYS A 104 -14.42 14.07 10.01
C LYS A 104 -13.88 15.45 9.65
N GLY A 105 -13.39 15.65 8.43
CA GLY A 105 -12.89 16.93 7.93
C GLY A 105 -11.46 17.27 8.36
N ARG A 106 -10.68 16.33 8.90
CA ARG A 106 -9.28 16.53 9.28
C ARG A 106 -8.37 16.38 8.08
N SER A 107 -7.41 17.30 7.92
CA SER A 107 -6.31 17.13 6.97
C SER A 107 -5.36 16.04 7.45
N PHE A 108 -4.73 15.32 6.50
CA PHE A 108 -3.81 14.24 6.82
C PHE A 108 -2.43 14.73 7.23
N VAL A 109 -1.90 14.16 8.31
CA VAL A 109 -0.46 14.13 8.59
C VAL A 109 0.11 12.91 7.84
N ILE A 110 1.04 13.15 6.92
CA ILE A 110 1.59 12.11 6.04
C ILE A 110 3.03 11.82 6.47
N HIS A 111 3.25 10.62 7.02
CA HIS A 111 4.57 10.13 7.35
C HIS A 111 5.14 9.35 6.16
N LYS A 112 6.27 9.82 5.63
CA LYS A 112 6.97 9.14 4.54
C LYS A 112 7.76 7.96 5.11
N LEU A 113 7.39 6.76 4.70
CA LEU A 113 8.11 5.53 5.06
C LEU A 113 8.91 5.09 3.83
N PRO A 114 10.25 5.03 3.89
CA PRO A 114 11.03 4.67 2.71
C PRO A 114 10.67 3.27 2.23
N ILE A 115 10.79 3.02 0.94
CA ILE A 115 10.87 1.65 0.39
C ILE A 115 12.32 1.16 0.51
N PRO A 116 12.62 -0.15 0.31
CA PRO A 116 14.00 -0.61 0.20
C PRO A 116 14.76 0.23 -0.83
N LYS A 117 15.97 0.67 -0.47
CA LYS A 117 16.82 1.51 -1.34
C LYS A 117 17.25 0.78 -2.60
N HIS A 118 17.49 -0.51 -2.46
CA HIS A 118 17.81 -1.38 -3.58
C HIS A 118 16.59 -2.22 -3.94
N PRO A 119 16.20 -2.28 -5.23
CA PRO A 119 15.10 -3.13 -5.65
C PRO A 119 15.31 -4.58 -5.22
N ILE A 120 14.32 -5.14 -4.56
CA ILE A 120 14.30 -6.57 -4.24
C ILE A 120 13.79 -7.29 -5.49
N CYS A 121 14.60 -8.22 -6.00
CA CYS A 121 14.28 -8.93 -7.25
C CYS A 121 14.26 -10.44 -7.02
N ILE A 122 13.47 -11.12 -7.82
CA ILE A 122 13.40 -12.58 -7.85
C ILE A 122 14.75 -13.15 -8.30
N THR A 123 15.24 -14.14 -7.57
CA THR A 123 16.44 -14.90 -7.95
C THR A 123 16.05 -16.16 -8.72
N GLU A 124 17.04 -16.78 -9.41
CA GLU A 124 16.82 -18.09 -10.03
C GLU A 124 16.48 -19.18 -8.99
N GLU A 125 16.99 -19.05 -7.76
CA GLU A 125 16.70 -19.98 -6.67
C GLU A 125 15.24 -19.85 -6.20
N ASP A 126 14.71 -18.62 -6.12
CA ASP A 126 13.32 -18.39 -5.78
C ASP A 126 12.38 -19.06 -6.78
N LEU A 127 12.71 -19.00 -8.07
CA LEU A 127 11.90 -19.60 -9.13
C LEU A 127 11.77 -21.12 -9.03
N LEU A 128 12.73 -21.81 -8.40
CA LEU A 128 12.64 -23.26 -8.18
C LEU A 128 11.50 -23.68 -7.24
N GLY A 129 10.95 -22.75 -6.47
CA GLY A 129 9.82 -22.97 -5.58
C GLY A 129 8.45 -22.64 -6.18
N TYR A 130 8.40 -22.16 -7.42
CA TYR A 130 7.14 -21.81 -8.09
C TYR A 130 6.68 -22.97 -8.99
N ASP A 131 5.42 -23.37 -8.82
CA ASP A 131 4.70 -24.22 -9.77
C ASP A 131 3.70 -23.32 -10.51
N PHE A 132 3.97 -23.03 -11.78
CA PHE A 132 3.09 -22.21 -12.63
C PHE A 132 2.03 -23.09 -13.30
N GLU A 133 0.77 -22.69 -13.17
CA GLU A 133 -0.31 -23.31 -13.94
C GLU A 133 -0.44 -22.70 -15.34
N ALA A 134 -1.03 -23.45 -16.25
CA ALA A 134 -1.21 -22.99 -17.64
C ALA A 134 -2.17 -21.77 -17.68
N GLY A 135 -1.65 -20.64 -18.12
CA GLY A 135 -2.38 -19.36 -18.22
C GLY A 135 -2.09 -18.35 -17.10
N GLU A 136 -1.24 -18.69 -16.15
CA GLU A 136 -0.69 -17.74 -15.19
C GLU A 136 0.48 -16.95 -15.80
N ASP A 137 0.60 -15.68 -15.36
CA ASP A 137 1.74 -14.85 -15.70
C ASP A 137 3.00 -15.44 -15.03
N GLN A 138 3.98 -15.82 -15.87
CA GLN A 138 5.23 -16.38 -15.37
C GLN A 138 6.14 -15.26 -14.87
N ARG A 139 6.72 -15.48 -13.69
CA ARG A 139 7.76 -14.62 -13.14
C ARG A 139 9.12 -14.95 -13.73
N GLU A 140 9.96 -13.95 -13.86
CA GLU A 140 11.33 -14.10 -14.37
C GLU A 140 12.36 -13.68 -13.32
N ALA A 141 13.55 -14.31 -13.36
CA ALA A 141 14.67 -13.88 -12.53
C ALA A 141 15.07 -12.43 -12.89
N GLY A 142 15.32 -11.62 -11.87
CA GLY A 142 15.59 -10.19 -12.02
C GLY A 142 14.33 -9.32 -12.02
N GLU A 143 13.14 -9.89 -12.04
CA GLU A 143 11.90 -9.13 -11.90
C GLU A 143 11.81 -8.55 -10.48
N ARG A 144 11.48 -7.23 -10.40
CA ARG A 144 11.34 -6.54 -9.11
C ARG A 144 10.08 -6.98 -8.39
N LEU A 145 10.21 -7.26 -7.11
CA LEU A 145 9.11 -7.56 -6.21
C LEU A 145 8.50 -6.28 -5.59
N ALA A 146 7.23 -6.35 -5.21
CA ALA A 146 6.51 -5.30 -4.50
C ALA A 146 6.93 -5.22 -3.03
N ALA A 147 8.22 -4.96 -2.78
CA ALA A 147 8.77 -4.89 -1.43
C ALA A 147 8.42 -3.56 -0.76
N SER A 148 7.72 -3.60 0.36
CA SER A 148 7.30 -2.41 1.11
C SER A 148 7.31 -2.64 2.61
N TYR A 149 7.80 -1.65 3.36
CA TYR A 149 7.70 -1.64 4.83
C TYR A 149 6.30 -1.25 5.33
N ILE A 150 5.40 -0.79 4.45
CA ILE A 150 4.01 -0.46 4.82
C ILE A 150 3.22 -1.73 5.18
N ASN A 151 3.57 -2.87 4.62
CA ASN A 151 2.88 -4.13 4.89
C ASN A 151 3.42 -4.80 6.16
N PHE A 152 3.33 -4.09 7.27
CA PHE A 152 3.64 -4.60 8.60
C PHE A 152 2.38 -5.14 9.29
N TYR A 153 2.57 -5.92 10.34
CA TYR A 153 1.48 -6.44 11.16
C TYR A 153 1.51 -5.84 12.56
N LEU A 154 0.37 -5.29 13.00
CA LEU A 154 0.19 -4.78 14.36
C LEU A 154 -0.36 -5.87 15.27
N ALA A 155 0.33 -6.11 16.38
CA ALA A 155 -0.15 -6.94 17.48
C ALA A 155 -0.08 -6.13 18.78
N ASN A 156 -0.60 -6.72 19.88
CA ASN A 156 -0.55 -6.05 21.18
C ASN A 156 0.91 -5.77 21.59
N HIS A 157 1.25 -4.49 21.75
CA HIS A 157 2.59 -4.02 22.16
C HIS A 157 3.72 -4.41 21.20
N CYS A 158 3.43 -4.72 19.92
CA CYS A 158 4.50 -4.93 18.95
C CYS A 158 4.05 -4.66 17.50
N VAL A 159 5.05 -4.33 16.68
CA VAL A 159 4.93 -4.24 15.23
C VAL A 159 5.84 -5.29 14.60
N LEU A 160 5.29 -6.20 13.80
CA LEU A 160 6.08 -7.13 12.99
C LEU A 160 6.38 -6.49 11.65
N LEU A 161 7.61 -6.06 11.47
CA LEU A 161 8.08 -5.34 10.28
C LEU A 161 8.80 -6.30 9.33
N PRO A 162 8.47 -6.32 8.02
CA PRO A 162 9.27 -7.02 7.05
C PRO A 162 10.68 -6.43 6.98
N ARG A 163 11.68 -7.28 6.76
CA ARG A 163 13.08 -6.88 6.57
C ARG A 163 13.60 -7.45 5.26
N PHE A 164 14.35 -6.62 4.56
CA PHE A 164 14.84 -6.93 3.22
C PHE A 164 16.37 -7.04 3.16
N GLY A 165 17.07 -6.88 4.30
CA GLY A 165 18.53 -6.81 4.34
C GLY A 165 19.07 -5.50 3.73
N ASP A 166 18.26 -4.47 3.74
CA ASP A 166 18.52 -3.16 3.15
C ASP A 166 18.82 -2.12 4.24
N GLU A 167 19.57 -1.07 3.90
CA GLU A 167 19.91 0.01 4.84
C GLU A 167 18.67 0.73 5.37
N ASN A 168 17.57 0.75 4.63
CA ASN A 168 16.30 1.33 5.04
C ASN A 168 15.53 0.47 6.07
N ASP A 169 15.94 -0.78 6.35
CA ASP A 169 15.33 -1.59 7.41
C ASP A 169 15.33 -0.88 8.77
N THR A 170 16.46 -0.23 9.09
CA THR A 170 16.60 0.51 10.37
C THR A 170 15.81 1.81 10.34
N VAL A 171 15.85 2.53 9.23
CA VAL A 171 15.09 3.80 9.07
C VAL A 171 13.59 3.56 9.19
N ALA A 172 13.09 2.50 8.54
CA ALA A 172 11.68 2.13 8.62
C ALA A 172 11.28 1.76 10.06
N ALA A 173 12.11 0.98 10.77
CA ALA A 173 11.87 0.62 12.16
C ALA A 173 11.82 1.86 13.09
N GLU A 174 12.71 2.84 12.90
CA GLU A 174 12.71 4.08 13.68
C GLU A 174 11.46 4.94 13.43
N ILE A 175 11.00 5.03 12.18
CA ILE A 175 9.77 5.78 11.84
C ILE A 175 8.56 5.08 12.46
N LEU A 176 8.45 3.77 12.31
CA LEU A 176 7.35 3.00 12.90
C LEU A 176 7.33 3.07 14.43
N GLY A 177 8.50 3.02 15.08
CA GLY A 177 8.60 3.19 16.53
C GLY A 177 8.14 4.57 17.04
N LYS A 178 8.20 5.61 16.18
CA LYS A 178 7.62 6.93 16.50
C LYS A 178 6.11 7.00 16.26
N CYS A 179 5.61 6.26 15.26
CA CYS A 179 4.19 6.19 14.94
C CYS A 179 3.41 5.30 15.92
N PHE A 180 4.06 4.26 16.45
CA PHE A 180 3.49 3.26 17.36
C PHE A 180 4.39 3.10 18.59
N PRO A 181 4.35 4.05 19.55
CA PRO A 181 5.27 4.09 20.69
C PRO A 181 4.95 3.10 21.82
N ASP A 182 3.76 2.45 21.81
CA ASP A 182 3.23 1.61 22.92
C ASP A 182 3.41 0.10 22.67
#